data_dbf8f98a32d01f4febe81431db806583
#
_entry.id   dbf8f98a32d01f4febe81431db806583
#
_cell.length_a   1.000
_cell.length_b   1.000
_cell.length_c   1.000
_cell.angle_alpha   90.00
_cell.angle_beta   90.00
_cell.angle_gamma   90.00
#
_symmetry.space_group_name_H-M   'P 1'
#
loop_
_entity.id
_entity.type
_entity.pdbx_description
1 polymer ?
#
loop_
_entity_poly.entity_id
_entity_poly.type
_entity_poly.pdbx_seq_one_letter_code
_entity_poly.pdbx_strand_id
1 'polypeptide(L)'
;SKKAIAFTCDVTPRYCYANPYEGGKQAVAESFRNIIASGATPLAITDNLNFGNPEKPEIMGQLVMCIKGISEASKKLNMPVVSGNVSLYNETNGEGILPTPTIGAVGILEDFRNRIVIAPNAGQTLFLLGTGNNHLGQSAFREEIIKDSLGKAPIVNLDDELSVGQFILQLNKLKLIESAHDVSDGGIALAAAEMALMGNVGIKLNKASIGWFFGEDQARYLISC
;
A
#
# COMPACT_ATOMS: atom_id res chain seq x y z
N SER A 1 12.22 -5.93 27.03
CA SER A 1 11.37 -4.93 26.38
C SER A 1 10.09 -5.60 25.89
N LYS A 2 8.95 -4.93 26.01
CA LYS A 2 7.69 -5.38 25.39
C LYS A 2 7.50 -4.77 24.00
N LYS A 3 8.33 -3.81 23.64
CA LYS A 3 8.24 -3.13 22.35
C LYS A 3 8.67 -4.04 21.21
N ALA A 4 8.04 -3.83 20.05
CA ALA A 4 8.42 -4.44 18.79
C ALA A 4 8.48 -3.37 17.69
N ILE A 5 9.24 -3.66 16.64
CA ILE A 5 9.33 -2.84 15.43
C ILE A 5 8.56 -3.55 14.33
N ALA A 6 7.74 -2.81 13.61
CA ALA A 6 7.17 -3.19 12.32
C ALA A 6 7.95 -2.49 11.21
N PHE A 7 8.15 -3.15 10.09
CA PHE A 7 8.75 -2.54 8.90
C PHE A 7 8.14 -3.16 7.64
N THR A 8 8.15 -2.38 6.56
CA THR A 8 7.69 -2.78 5.24
C THR A 8 8.51 -2.11 4.15
N CYS A 9 8.34 -2.56 2.93
CA CYS A 9 9.02 -2.00 1.76
C CYS A 9 8.08 -2.08 0.57
N ASP A 10 7.65 -0.93 0.03
CA ASP A 10 6.55 -0.85 -0.91
C ASP A 10 6.85 0.05 -2.10
N VAL A 11 6.38 -0.35 -3.27
CA VAL A 11 6.33 0.43 -4.51
C VAL A 11 5.48 -0.29 -5.56
N THR A 12 4.71 0.48 -6.34
CA THR A 12 4.04 -0.03 -7.53
C THR A 12 4.55 0.75 -8.76
N PRO A 13 5.58 0.26 -9.46
CA PRO A 13 6.20 0.97 -10.59
C PRO A 13 5.23 1.32 -11.71
N ARG A 14 4.21 0.49 -11.96
CA ARG A 14 3.16 0.74 -12.94
C ARG A 14 2.38 2.03 -12.64
N TYR A 15 2.06 2.27 -11.37
CA TYR A 15 1.40 3.49 -10.93
C TYR A 15 2.29 4.70 -11.14
N CYS A 16 3.57 4.58 -10.79
CA CYS A 16 4.55 5.64 -10.98
C CYS A 16 4.76 5.98 -12.46
N TYR A 17 4.69 4.99 -13.35
CA TYR A 17 4.77 5.19 -14.80
C TYR A 17 3.53 5.90 -15.33
N ALA A 18 2.33 5.47 -14.95
CA ALA A 18 1.07 6.05 -15.40
C ALA A 18 0.81 7.47 -14.85
N ASN A 19 1.20 7.71 -13.60
CA ASN A 19 1.13 9.01 -12.94
C ASN A 19 2.18 9.07 -11.82
N PRO A 20 3.36 9.66 -12.06
CA PRO A 20 4.45 9.67 -11.10
C PRO A 20 4.10 10.32 -9.75
N TYR A 21 3.24 11.34 -9.76
CA TYR A 21 2.80 12.02 -8.53
C TYR A 21 1.90 11.11 -7.67
N GLU A 22 0.88 10.49 -8.28
CA GLU A 22 0.01 9.55 -7.56
C GLU A 22 0.76 8.28 -7.15
N GLY A 23 1.66 7.76 -8.01
CA GLY A 23 2.50 6.60 -7.67
C GLY A 23 3.45 6.88 -6.50
N GLY A 24 4.03 8.07 -6.44
CA GLY A 24 4.84 8.48 -5.29
C GLY A 24 4.03 8.61 -4.00
N LYS A 25 2.81 9.15 -4.07
CA LYS A 25 1.88 9.17 -2.92
C LYS A 25 1.51 7.76 -2.48
N GLN A 26 1.18 6.89 -3.46
CA GLN A 26 0.74 5.52 -3.21
C GLN A 26 1.81 4.70 -2.47
N ALA A 27 3.07 4.79 -2.88
CA ALA A 27 4.16 4.04 -2.22
C ALA A 27 4.26 4.37 -0.71
N VAL A 28 4.12 5.66 -0.34
CA VAL A 28 4.08 6.05 1.08
C VAL A 28 2.79 5.62 1.77
N ALA A 29 1.64 5.75 1.08
CA ALA A 29 0.34 5.36 1.63
C ALA A 29 0.25 3.85 1.87
N GLU A 30 0.77 3.03 0.96
CA GLU A 30 0.83 1.58 1.13
C GLU A 30 1.73 1.19 2.30
N SER A 31 2.91 1.80 2.39
CA SER A 31 3.79 1.59 3.54
C SER A 31 3.11 1.97 4.86
N PHE A 32 2.35 3.08 4.88
CA PHE A 32 1.54 3.46 6.03
C PHE A 32 0.50 2.39 6.37
N ARG A 33 -0.25 1.89 5.37
CA ARG A 33 -1.28 0.85 5.57
C ARG A 33 -0.68 -0.43 6.13
N ASN A 34 0.45 -0.89 5.61
CA ASN A 34 1.12 -2.11 6.05
C ASN A 34 1.56 -2.03 7.52
N ILE A 35 2.11 -0.89 7.93
CA ILE A 35 2.46 -0.66 9.34
C ILE A 35 1.20 -0.67 10.22
N ILE A 36 0.14 0.03 9.82
CA ILE A 36 -1.15 0.07 10.54
C ILE A 36 -1.77 -1.33 10.63
N ALA A 37 -1.75 -2.13 9.55
CA ALA A 37 -2.31 -3.48 9.54
C ALA A 37 -1.61 -4.43 10.52
N SER A 38 -0.38 -4.14 10.91
CA SER A 38 0.33 -4.85 11.97
C SER A 38 -0.04 -4.39 13.39
N GLY A 39 -0.83 -3.32 13.54
CA GLY A 39 -1.17 -2.68 14.82
C GLY A 39 -0.10 -1.71 15.32
N ALA A 40 0.95 -1.45 14.54
CA ALA A 40 2.01 -0.53 14.89
C ALA A 40 1.65 0.93 14.53
N THR A 41 2.23 1.86 15.25
CA THR A 41 2.19 3.28 14.92
C THR A 41 3.31 3.61 13.94
N PRO A 42 3.00 4.11 12.72
CA PRO A 42 4.01 4.53 11.77
C PRO A 42 4.88 5.66 12.34
N LEU A 43 6.19 5.65 12.06
CA LEU A 43 7.15 6.62 12.61
C LEU A 43 7.91 7.40 11.54
N ALA A 44 8.48 6.70 10.55
CA ALA A 44 9.36 7.30 9.58
C ALA A 44 9.49 6.43 8.34
N ILE A 45 10.00 7.03 7.26
CA ILE A 45 10.34 6.32 6.03
C ILE A 45 11.79 6.57 5.61
N THR A 46 12.31 5.65 4.81
CA THR A 46 13.47 5.84 3.94
C THR A 46 13.04 5.65 2.50
N ASP A 47 13.63 6.36 1.56
CA ASP A 47 13.37 6.17 0.14
C ASP A 47 14.56 5.53 -0.58
N ASN A 48 14.29 4.78 -1.64
CA ASN A 48 15.28 4.26 -2.57
C ASN A 48 14.77 4.56 -3.99
N LEU A 49 15.20 5.68 -4.53
CA LEU A 49 14.72 6.24 -5.78
C LEU A 49 15.52 5.67 -6.96
N ASN A 50 14.87 4.83 -7.78
CA ASN A 50 15.51 4.20 -8.93
C ASN A 50 14.81 4.67 -10.22
N PHE A 51 15.57 5.32 -11.11
CA PHE A 51 15.06 5.90 -12.37
C PHE A 51 16.06 5.68 -13.51
N GLY A 52 15.57 5.81 -14.73
CA GLY A 52 16.41 5.79 -15.94
C GLY A 52 17.32 7.01 -16.05
N ASN A 53 17.68 7.38 -17.29
CA ASN A 53 18.57 8.49 -17.56
C ASN A 53 17.89 9.86 -17.31
N PRO A 54 18.32 10.65 -16.30
CA PRO A 54 17.70 11.92 -15.92
C PRO A 54 17.96 13.05 -16.93
N GLU A 55 18.86 12.87 -17.90
CA GLU A 55 19.07 13.82 -19.01
C GLU A 55 17.90 13.80 -20.00
N LYS A 56 17.08 12.73 -19.98
CA LYS A 56 15.81 12.67 -20.70
C LYS A 56 14.75 13.45 -19.93
N PRO A 57 14.12 14.50 -20.51
CA PRO A 57 13.18 15.37 -19.79
C PRO A 57 11.98 14.61 -19.16
N GLU A 58 11.50 13.57 -19.83
CA GLU A 58 10.43 12.71 -19.33
C GLU A 58 10.82 11.95 -18.05
N ILE A 59 12.06 11.42 -18.00
CA ILE A 59 12.56 10.71 -16.82
C ILE A 59 12.80 11.68 -15.65
N MET A 60 13.35 12.84 -15.94
CA MET A 60 13.48 13.90 -14.93
C MET A 60 12.10 14.35 -14.42
N GLY A 61 11.11 14.45 -15.30
CA GLY A 61 9.72 14.75 -14.95
C GLY A 61 9.13 13.69 -14.01
N GLN A 62 9.36 12.39 -14.30
CA GLN A 62 8.94 11.28 -13.44
C GLN A 62 9.58 11.39 -12.04
N LEU A 63 10.89 11.59 -11.96
CA LEU A 63 11.61 11.74 -10.70
C LEU A 63 11.04 12.91 -9.86
N VAL A 64 10.92 14.08 -10.45
CA VAL A 64 10.42 15.29 -9.76
C VAL A 64 8.98 15.08 -9.26
N MET A 65 8.11 14.49 -10.07
CA MET A 65 6.72 14.28 -9.67
C MET A 65 6.57 13.19 -8.61
N CYS A 66 7.35 12.10 -8.68
CA CYS A 66 7.40 11.10 -7.60
C CYS A 66 7.84 11.73 -6.27
N ILE A 67 8.92 12.52 -6.27
CA ILE A 67 9.39 13.22 -5.05
C ILE A 67 8.31 14.16 -4.49
N LYS A 68 7.58 14.88 -5.34
CA LYS A 68 6.47 15.73 -4.89
C LYS A 68 5.37 14.90 -4.21
N GLY A 69 4.97 13.78 -4.81
CA GLY A 69 3.97 12.87 -4.25
C GLY A 69 4.42 12.29 -2.90
N ILE A 70 5.65 11.78 -2.82
CA ILE A 70 6.26 11.28 -1.58
C ILE A 70 6.27 12.37 -0.50
N SER A 71 6.71 13.59 -0.86
CA SER A 71 6.79 14.72 0.08
C SER A 71 5.42 15.10 0.65
N GLU A 72 4.36 15.10 -0.18
CA GLU A 72 3.00 15.40 0.29
C GLU A 72 2.49 14.31 1.24
N ALA A 73 2.62 13.04 0.83
CA ALA A 73 2.17 11.91 1.63
C ALA A 73 2.93 11.81 2.97
N SER A 74 4.25 11.96 2.95
CA SER A 74 5.10 11.97 4.15
C SER A 74 4.67 13.03 5.16
N LYS A 75 4.37 14.25 4.69
CA LYS A 75 3.88 15.34 5.55
C LYS A 75 2.50 15.05 6.11
N LYS A 76 1.57 14.60 5.26
CA LYS A 76 0.18 14.36 5.64
C LYS A 76 0.03 13.18 6.60
N LEU A 77 0.77 12.10 6.36
CA LEU A 77 0.74 10.89 7.18
C LEU A 77 1.71 10.95 8.37
N ASN A 78 2.41 12.07 8.55
CA ASN A 78 3.39 12.29 9.62
C ASN A 78 4.49 11.21 9.67
N MET A 79 5.02 10.87 8.50
CA MET A 79 6.10 9.90 8.32
C MET A 79 7.32 10.59 7.68
N PRO A 80 8.15 11.30 8.44
CA PRO A 80 9.29 12.02 7.87
C PRO A 80 10.27 11.08 7.16
N VAL A 81 10.84 11.57 6.06
CA VAL A 81 11.96 10.90 5.38
C VAL A 81 13.22 11.13 6.20
N VAL A 82 13.78 10.06 6.78
CA VAL A 82 14.96 10.14 7.66
C VAL A 82 16.24 9.68 6.97
N SER A 83 16.12 9.01 5.82
CA SER A 83 17.22 8.49 5.04
C SER A 83 16.76 8.26 3.61
N GLY A 84 17.68 8.08 2.68
CA GLY A 84 17.34 7.72 1.32
C GLY A 84 18.56 7.44 0.45
N ASN A 85 18.28 6.90 -0.75
CA ASN A 85 19.24 6.65 -1.80
C ASN A 85 18.66 7.04 -3.16
N VAL A 86 19.48 7.50 -4.06
CA VAL A 86 19.11 7.76 -5.46
C VAL A 86 20.03 6.96 -6.38
N SER A 87 19.42 6.18 -7.28
CA SER A 87 20.09 5.45 -8.36
C SER A 87 19.52 5.91 -9.70
N LEU A 88 20.35 6.44 -10.55
CA LEU A 88 19.98 6.99 -11.85
C LEU A 88 20.70 6.23 -12.97
N TYR A 89 20.32 6.51 -14.23
CA TYR A 89 20.88 5.84 -15.42
C TYR A 89 20.63 4.31 -15.42
N ASN A 90 19.55 3.85 -14.78
CA ASN A 90 19.19 2.44 -14.81
C ASN A 90 18.50 2.11 -16.15
N GLU A 91 19.32 1.70 -17.11
CA GLU A 91 18.87 1.40 -18.47
C GLU A 91 19.47 0.09 -18.97
N THR A 92 18.71 -0.62 -19.81
CA THR A 92 19.17 -1.80 -20.54
C THR A 92 18.86 -1.61 -22.01
N ASN A 93 19.89 -1.68 -22.88
CA ASN A 93 19.75 -1.48 -24.33
C ASN A 93 19.09 -0.15 -24.71
N GLY A 94 19.33 0.92 -23.93
CA GLY A 94 18.78 2.26 -24.17
C GLY A 94 17.35 2.47 -23.64
N GLU A 95 16.72 1.43 -23.08
CA GLU A 95 15.43 1.51 -22.41
C GLU A 95 15.61 1.65 -20.90
N GLY A 96 14.99 2.68 -20.32
CA GLY A 96 14.98 2.91 -18.88
C GLY A 96 14.05 1.97 -18.14
N ILE A 97 14.38 1.66 -16.91
CA ILE A 97 13.47 0.95 -16.01
C ILE A 97 12.19 1.78 -15.78
N LEU A 98 11.13 1.13 -15.34
CA LEU A 98 9.97 1.86 -14.81
C LEU A 98 10.40 2.71 -13.60
N PRO A 99 9.77 3.88 -13.39
CA PRO A 99 10.04 4.70 -12.20
C PRO A 99 9.77 3.89 -10.94
N THR A 100 10.79 3.67 -10.13
CA THR A 100 10.72 2.76 -8.98
C THR A 100 11.20 3.47 -7.69
N PRO A 101 10.39 4.41 -7.15
CA PRO A 101 10.67 5.05 -5.87
C PRO A 101 10.22 4.15 -4.72
N THR A 102 11.04 3.20 -4.33
CA THR A 102 10.74 2.25 -3.26
C THR A 102 10.79 2.93 -1.90
N ILE A 103 9.76 2.74 -1.11
CA ILE A 103 9.64 3.30 0.25
C ILE A 103 9.83 2.17 1.28
N GLY A 104 10.81 2.32 2.15
CA GLY A 104 10.93 1.52 3.36
C GLY A 104 10.32 2.29 4.53
N ALA A 105 9.42 1.67 5.30
CA ALA A 105 8.79 2.31 6.44
C ALA A 105 9.05 1.54 7.73
N VAL A 106 9.09 2.27 8.84
CA VAL A 106 9.17 1.68 10.18
C VAL A 106 8.05 2.22 11.05
N GLY A 107 7.57 1.33 11.93
CA GLY A 107 6.60 1.66 12.97
C GLY A 107 6.94 0.98 14.29
N ILE A 108 6.28 1.37 15.36
CA ILE A 108 6.50 0.82 16.68
C ILE A 108 5.21 0.29 17.31
N LEU A 109 5.33 -0.87 17.93
CA LEU A 109 4.35 -1.39 18.89
C LEU A 109 4.92 -1.18 20.29
N GLU A 110 4.24 -0.44 21.15
CA GLU A 110 4.63 -0.24 22.54
C GLU A 110 4.55 -1.55 23.36
N ASP A 111 3.65 -2.44 22.95
CA ASP A 111 3.53 -3.80 23.48
C ASP A 111 3.23 -4.78 22.32
N PHE A 112 4.14 -5.70 22.04
CA PHE A 112 4.00 -6.67 20.93
C PHE A 112 2.76 -7.58 21.07
N ARG A 113 2.18 -7.70 22.26
CA ARG A 113 0.94 -8.44 22.50
C ARG A 113 -0.28 -7.75 21.87
N ASN A 114 -0.16 -6.48 21.53
CA ASN A 114 -1.18 -5.69 20.84
C ASN A 114 -1.01 -5.70 19.30
N ARG A 115 -0.15 -6.57 18.78
CA ARG A 115 -0.04 -6.73 17.33
C ARG A 115 -1.36 -7.22 16.76
N ILE A 116 -1.67 -6.76 15.59
CA ILE A 116 -2.71 -7.32 14.72
C ILE A 116 -2.03 -8.41 13.88
N VAL A 117 -2.71 -9.51 13.62
CA VAL A 117 -2.26 -10.59 12.74
C VAL A 117 -3.06 -10.57 11.43
N ILE A 118 -2.50 -11.14 10.39
CA ILE A 118 -3.22 -11.29 9.11
C ILE A 118 -4.24 -12.44 9.15
N ALA A 119 -4.02 -13.43 10.02
CA ALA A 119 -4.75 -14.68 10.07
C ALA A 119 -6.08 -14.56 10.85
N PRO A 120 -7.25 -14.62 10.20
CA PRO A 120 -8.53 -14.68 10.90
C PRO A 120 -8.78 -16.08 11.48
N ASN A 121 -9.65 -16.15 12.49
CA ASN A 121 -10.13 -17.40 13.04
C ASN A 121 -11.45 -17.85 12.39
N ALA A 122 -11.73 -19.15 12.39
CA ALA A 122 -13.02 -19.68 11.91
C ALA A 122 -14.20 -19.10 12.71
N GLY A 123 -15.27 -18.75 12.00
CA GLY A 123 -16.48 -18.18 12.60
C GLY A 123 -16.49 -16.66 12.73
N GLN A 124 -15.38 -15.99 12.44
CA GLN A 124 -15.33 -14.53 12.41
C GLN A 124 -16.03 -13.94 11.19
N THR A 125 -16.45 -12.69 11.31
CA THR A 125 -16.99 -11.89 10.21
C THR A 125 -15.89 -10.98 9.66
N LEU A 126 -15.77 -10.93 8.32
CA LEU A 126 -14.89 -9.98 7.64
C LEU A 126 -15.65 -8.69 7.32
N PHE A 127 -15.01 -7.57 7.57
CA PHE A 127 -15.47 -6.25 7.20
C PHE A 127 -14.47 -5.58 6.28
N LEU A 128 -14.98 -4.94 5.23
CA LEU A 128 -14.20 -4.03 4.39
C LEU A 128 -14.31 -2.63 4.97
N LEU A 129 -13.19 -2.04 5.35
CA LEU A 129 -13.09 -0.63 5.74
C LEU A 129 -12.55 0.18 4.56
N GLY A 130 -12.99 1.43 4.49
CA GLY A 130 -12.69 2.32 3.37
C GLY A 130 -13.70 2.21 2.23
N THR A 131 -13.61 3.13 1.30
CA THR A 131 -14.48 3.21 0.11
C THR A 131 -13.68 3.02 -1.16
N GLY A 132 -14.33 2.73 -2.28
CA GLY A 132 -13.64 2.60 -3.55
C GLY A 132 -14.62 2.71 -4.72
N ASN A 133 -14.06 3.02 -5.89
CA ASN A 133 -14.78 3.17 -7.14
C ASN A 133 -14.54 1.98 -8.10
N ASN A 134 -14.06 0.85 -7.57
CA ASN A 134 -13.72 -0.35 -8.34
C ASN A 134 -12.64 -0.08 -9.40
N HIS A 135 -11.59 0.63 -9.02
CA HIS A 135 -10.52 1.07 -9.91
C HIS A 135 -9.68 -0.09 -10.42
N LEU A 136 -9.69 -0.32 -11.73
CA LEU A 136 -8.93 -1.40 -12.39
C LEU A 136 -7.73 -0.89 -13.22
N GLY A 137 -7.55 0.42 -13.34
CA GLY A 137 -6.44 0.99 -14.11
C GLY A 137 -5.09 0.61 -13.50
N GLN A 138 -4.14 0.13 -14.32
CA GLN A 138 -2.81 -0.29 -13.88
C GLN A 138 -2.80 -1.40 -12.81
N SER A 139 -3.93 -2.10 -12.60
CA SER A 139 -4.04 -3.14 -11.57
C SER A 139 -3.32 -4.43 -11.94
N ALA A 140 -2.97 -5.24 -10.94
CA ALA A 140 -2.44 -6.58 -11.13
C ALA A 140 -3.42 -7.46 -11.95
N PHE A 141 -4.73 -7.26 -11.80
CA PHE A 141 -5.73 -7.94 -12.62
C PHE A 141 -5.56 -7.64 -14.12
N ARG A 142 -5.31 -6.37 -14.48
CA ARG A 142 -5.07 -6.02 -15.88
C ARG A 142 -3.77 -6.62 -16.40
N GLU A 143 -2.71 -6.53 -15.63
CA GLU A 143 -1.40 -7.05 -16.00
C GLU A 143 -1.41 -8.58 -16.14
N GLU A 144 -1.94 -9.28 -15.14
CA GLU A 144 -1.83 -10.73 -15.06
C GLU A 144 -2.94 -11.47 -15.81
N ILE A 145 -4.15 -10.96 -15.83
CA ILE A 145 -5.32 -11.64 -16.41
C ILE A 145 -5.65 -11.08 -17.78
N ILE A 146 -5.75 -9.75 -17.91
CA ILE A 146 -6.07 -9.10 -19.20
C ILE A 146 -4.83 -9.02 -20.11
N LYS A 147 -3.63 -9.03 -19.53
CA LYS A 147 -2.33 -8.90 -20.23
C LYS A 147 -2.16 -7.54 -20.89
N ASP A 148 -2.62 -6.49 -20.23
CA ASP A 148 -2.33 -5.11 -20.59
C ASP A 148 -2.03 -4.29 -19.32
N SER A 149 -1.39 -3.12 -19.49
CA SER A 149 -1.11 -2.17 -18.43
C SER A 149 -1.76 -0.82 -18.75
N LEU A 150 -3.05 -0.85 -19.08
CA LEU A 150 -3.80 0.33 -19.48
C LEU A 150 -4.51 0.99 -18.29
N GLY A 151 -4.86 2.25 -18.49
CA GLY A 151 -5.60 3.06 -17.53
C GLY A 151 -4.71 3.95 -16.67
N LYS A 152 -5.35 4.69 -15.78
CA LYS A 152 -4.68 5.63 -14.87
C LYS A 152 -4.25 4.92 -13.60
N ALA A 153 -3.26 5.46 -12.90
CA ALA A 153 -2.99 5.09 -11.51
C ALA A 153 -4.20 5.43 -10.61
N PRO A 154 -4.41 4.67 -9.52
CA PRO A 154 -5.43 5.03 -8.55
C PRO A 154 -5.10 6.38 -7.90
N ILE A 155 -6.15 7.16 -7.59
CA ILE A 155 -5.99 8.41 -6.85
C ILE A 155 -5.86 8.09 -5.37
N VAL A 156 -4.88 8.70 -4.72
CA VAL A 156 -4.63 8.54 -3.29
C VAL A 156 -5.24 9.72 -2.54
N ASN A 157 -6.28 9.46 -1.75
CA ASN A 157 -6.83 10.42 -0.79
C ASN A 157 -6.14 10.25 0.57
N LEU A 158 -5.22 11.14 0.87
CA LEU A 158 -4.42 11.06 2.09
C LEU A 158 -5.24 11.35 3.38
N ASP A 159 -6.38 12.03 3.29
CA ASP A 159 -7.29 12.20 4.42
C ASP A 159 -7.99 10.89 4.76
N ASP A 160 -8.42 10.14 3.75
CA ASP A 160 -9.01 8.80 3.93
C ASP A 160 -7.96 7.82 4.47
N GLU A 161 -6.73 7.82 3.93
CA GLU A 161 -5.64 7.00 4.45
C GLU A 161 -5.40 7.22 5.94
N LEU A 162 -5.28 8.48 6.34
CA LEU A 162 -5.06 8.85 7.73
C LEU A 162 -6.24 8.46 8.63
N SER A 163 -7.46 8.77 8.20
CA SER A 163 -8.66 8.55 9.03
C SER A 163 -8.97 7.07 9.22
N VAL A 164 -8.89 6.26 8.15
CA VAL A 164 -9.13 4.82 8.24
C VAL A 164 -8.01 4.14 9.04
N GLY A 165 -6.76 4.53 8.82
CA GLY A 165 -5.63 3.99 9.59
C GLY A 165 -5.75 4.29 11.09
N GLN A 166 -6.09 5.52 11.47
CA GLN A 166 -6.33 5.89 12.87
C GLN A 166 -7.50 5.11 13.48
N PHE A 167 -8.56 4.88 12.71
CA PHE A 167 -9.70 4.09 13.14
C PHE A 167 -9.31 2.64 13.45
N ILE A 168 -8.48 1.99 12.59
CA ILE A 168 -7.97 0.63 12.85
C ILE A 168 -7.16 0.57 14.13
N LEU A 169 -6.24 1.51 14.36
CA LEU A 169 -5.47 1.56 15.62
C LEU A 169 -6.37 1.74 16.83
N GLN A 170 -7.45 2.52 16.71
CA GLN A 170 -8.44 2.68 17.78
C GLN A 170 -9.21 1.38 18.04
N LEU A 171 -9.67 0.68 17.00
CA LEU A 171 -10.33 -0.62 17.13
C LEU A 171 -9.40 -1.65 17.81
N ASN A 172 -8.13 -1.68 17.41
CA ASN A 172 -7.14 -2.55 18.03
C ASN A 172 -6.91 -2.23 19.52
N LYS A 173 -6.81 -0.95 19.85
CA LYS A 173 -6.68 -0.51 21.25
C LYS A 173 -7.88 -0.94 22.10
N LEU A 174 -9.08 -0.93 21.53
CA LEU A 174 -10.33 -1.37 22.16
C LEU A 174 -10.51 -2.90 22.14
N LYS A 175 -9.60 -3.65 21.48
CA LYS A 175 -9.69 -5.10 21.29
C LYS A 175 -10.95 -5.55 20.55
N LEU A 176 -11.38 -4.76 19.56
CA LEU A 176 -12.57 -5.01 18.74
C LEU A 176 -12.24 -5.71 17.42
N ILE A 177 -10.96 -5.82 17.07
CA ILE A 177 -10.50 -6.55 15.87
C ILE A 177 -9.45 -7.57 16.25
N GLU A 178 -9.40 -8.68 15.52
CA GLU A 178 -8.43 -9.76 15.75
C GLU A 178 -7.43 -9.85 14.60
N SER A 179 -7.88 -9.67 13.36
CA SER A 179 -6.99 -9.63 12.21
C SER A 179 -7.25 -8.44 11.30
N ALA A 180 -6.22 -8.03 10.56
CA ALA A 180 -6.33 -7.02 9.53
C ALA A 180 -5.33 -7.31 8.40
N HIS A 181 -5.74 -6.90 7.19
CA HIS A 181 -4.91 -6.85 6.00
C HIS A 181 -5.26 -5.59 5.21
N ASP A 182 -4.27 -4.89 4.68
CA ASP A 182 -4.53 -3.82 3.72
C ASP A 182 -5.06 -4.41 2.39
N VAL A 183 -5.74 -3.60 1.61
CA VAL A 183 -6.19 -3.98 0.27
C VAL A 183 -5.38 -3.19 -0.73
N SER A 184 -4.44 -3.86 -1.38
CA SER A 184 -3.52 -3.29 -2.38
C SER A 184 -3.55 -4.09 -3.69
N ASP A 185 -2.43 -4.61 -4.18
CA ASP A 185 -2.35 -5.39 -5.42
C ASP A 185 -3.35 -6.57 -5.40
N GLY A 186 -4.08 -6.74 -6.51
CA GLY A 186 -5.10 -7.79 -6.65
C GLY A 186 -6.41 -7.56 -5.89
N GLY A 187 -6.52 -6.43 -5.18
CA GLY A 187 -7.74 -5.98 -4.53
C GLY A 187 -8.23 -6.89 -3.39
N ILE A 188 -9.54 -6.82 -3.14
CA ILE A 188 -10.20 -7.58 -2.05
C ILE A 188 -10.04 -9.10 -2.25
N ALA A 189 -10.02 -9.57 -3.49
CA ALA A 189 -9.92 -11.00 -3.77
C ALA A 189 -8.58 -11.57 -3.30
N LEU A 190 -7.46 -10.89 -3.57
CA LEU A 190 -6.14 -11.34 -3.15
C LEU A 190 -5.97 -11.18 -1.64
N ALA A 191 -6.32 -10.04 -1.06
CA ALA A 191 -6.25 -9.83 0.37
C ALA A 191 -7.05 -10.89 1.17
N ALA A 192 -8.27 -11.21 0.72
CA ALA A 192 -9.07 -12.27 1.35
C ALA A 192 -8.44 -13.66 1.18
N ALA A 193 -7.84 -13.95 0.02
CA ALA A 193 -7.15 -15.22 -0.21
C ALA A 193 -5.93 -15.38 0.69
N GLU A 194 -5.14 -14.34 0.85
CA GLU A 194 -3.97 -14.32 1.74
C GLU A 194 -4.39 -14.50 3.21
N MET A 195 -5.43 -13.79 3.66
CA MET A 195 -5.98 -14.00 5.00
C MET A 195 -6.47 -15.43 5.22
N ALA A 196 -7.18 -16.02 4.22
CA ALA A 196 -7.65 -17.40 4.27
C ALA A 196 -6.50 -18.40 4.39
N LEU A 197 -5.46 -18.23 3.59
CA LEU A 197 -4.27 -19.09 3.59
C LEU A 197 -3.52 -19.00 4.92
N MET A 198 -3.30 -17.79 5.41
CA MET A 198 -2.59 -17.56 6.68
C MET A 198 -3.38 -18.03 7.89
N GLY A 199 -4.71 -17.93 7.85
CA GLY A 199 -5.59 -18.41 8.91
C GLY A 199 -5.93 -19.90 8.81
N ASN A 200 -5.60 -20.55 7.69
CA ASN A 200 -6.04 -21.90 7.33
C ASN A 200 -7.57 -22.08 7.48
N VAL A 201 -8.32 -21.09 6.98
CA VAL A 201 -9.78 -21.04 7.05
C VAL A 201 -10.38 -20.75 5.68
N GLY A 202 -11.61 -21.20 5.44
CA GLY A 202 -12.37 -20.79 4.27
C GLY A 202 -12.99 -19.41 4.47
N ILE A 203 -12.94 -18.56 3.46
CA ILE A 203 -13.60 -17.25 3.46
C ILE A 203 -14.73 -17.24 2.44
N LYS A 204 -15.92 -16.76 2.84
CA LYS A 204 -17.06 -16.58 1.97
C LYS A 204 -17.24 -15.08 1.71
N LEU A 205 -17.05 -14.67 0.46
CA LEU A 205 -17.36 -13.32 0.00
C LEU A 205 -18.74 -13.30 -0.70
N ASN A 206 -19.44 -12.19 -0.60
CA ASN A 206 -20.68 -11.97 -1.34
C ASN A 206 -20.37 -11.81 -2.83
N LYS A 207 -21.32 -12.19 -3.70
CA LYS A 207 -21.18 -11.99 -5.15
C LYS A 207 -21.13 -10.49 -5.46
N ALA A 208 -20.14 -10.09 -6.23
CA ALA A 208 -19.92 -8.71 -6.64
C ALA A 208 -19.33 -8.62 -8.05
N SER A 209 -19.03 -7.42 -8.53
CA SER A 209 -18.40 -7.18 -9.82
C SER A 209 -16.90 -7.53 -9.82
N ILE A 210 -16.32 -7.70 -11.01
CA ILE A 210 -14.86 -7.84 -11.18
C ILE A 210 -14.14 -6.64 -10.54
N GLY A 211 -14.63 -5.43 -10.78
CA GLY A 211 -14.02 -4.23 -10.20
C GLY A 211 -14.09 -4.18 -8.68
N TRP A 212 -15.13 -4.74 -8.07
CA TRP A 212 -15.20 -4.87 -6.61
C TRP A 212 -14.14 -5.85 -6.08
N PHE A 213 -13.99 -7.00 -6.74
CA PHE A 213 -13.04 -8.04 -6.31
C PHE A 213 -11.58 -7.62 -6.51
N PHE A 214 -11.26 -7.08 -7.69
CA PHE A 214 -9.90 -6.86 -8.15
C PHE A 214 -9.52 -5.38 -8.30
N GLY A 215 -10.42 -4.46 -7.92
CA GLY A 215 -10.11 -3.04 -7.91
C GLY A 215 -9.06 -2.72 -6.85
N GLU A 216 -8.11 -1.86 -7.20
CA GLU A 216 -6.99 -1.46 -6.35
C GLU A 216 -7.17 0.00 -5.87
N ASP A 217 -8.40 0.32 -5.41
CA ASP A 217 -8.66 1.58 -4.72
C ASP A 217 -7.87 1.65 -3.42
N GLN A 218 -7.46 2.84 -3.05
CA GLN A 218 -6.59 3.10 -1.91
C GLN A 218 -7.37 3.24 -0.58
N ALA A 219 -6.67 3.39 0.54
CA ALA A 219 -7.25 3.57 1.89
C ALA A 219 -8.23 2.47 2.33
N ARG A 220 -7.97 1.20 1.94
CA ARG A 220 -8.86 0.09 2.27
C ARG A 220 -8.17 -1.01 3.04
N TYR A 221 -8.95 -1.66 3.93
CA TYR A 221 -8.50 -2.80 4.72
C TYR A 221 -9.62 -3.84 4.84
N LEU A 222 -9.24 -5.11 4.91
CA LEU A 222 -10.08 -6.18 5.44
C LEU A 222 -9.73 -6.39 6.91
N ILE A 223 -10.74 -6.43 7.76
CA ILE A 223 -10.57 -6.74 9.18
C ILE A 223 -11.50 -7.87 9.59
N SER A 224 -11.15 -8.61 10.65
CA SER A 224 -12.03 -9.62 11.24
C SER A 224 -12.31 -9.35 12.71
N CYS A 225 -13.50 -9.73 13.15
CA CYS A 225 -13.93 -9.74 14.55
C CYS A 225 -14.95 -10.83 14.80
#